data_7238e0346b6db349deb9c87c758dee47
#
_entry.id   7238e0346b6db349deb9c87c758dee47
#
_cell.length_a   1.000
_cell.length_b   1.000
_cell.length_c   1.000
_cell.angle_alpha   90.00
_cell.angle_beta   90.00
_cell.angle_gamma   90.00
#
_symmetry.space_group_name_H-M   'P 1'
#
loop_
_entity.id
_entity.type
_entity.pdbx_description
1 polymer ?
#
loop_
_entity_poly.entity_id
_entity_poly.type
_entity_poly.pdbx_seq_one_letter_code
_entity_poly.pdbx_strand_id
1 'polypeptide(L)'
;MRGVKKKSHLLSGITGGTVAVLTSAMLAIAPAHALPLPIPIGASSGIDVSGHQHPGGTAIDWKSVQRDGQSFAFVKASEGEGWSNDYLAQDAKQAANSGLKVGTYHYARPSKDARTQARHYAAKVDQINDHSLPPVLDIEVAEGKTPEQLAAWTRTFLNEFESQSGRKPMIYTYRYFWTHDMANTKQFAEYPLWLAAYQTQAPEPVGGWDTIDFWQRSGSGRINGIVGDVDLNLFNGDDAQLDAFASGNYASAGGKFASISLPGIADLGGDSQALVSAVAALAAGAAAAPQVAQAAENAGLSTEGAEELIKVVQDLINSGNLPVDQLKDLAAGNYSVGDLVILLDNAQHLAATSSEPQNQNINIDQLVALAKNFI
;
A
#
# COMPACT_ATOMS: atom_id res chain seq x y z
N MET A 1 -34.96 -19.51 -66.64
CA MET A 1 -34.18 -20.38 -65.74
C MET A 1 -32.81 -19.77 -65.52
N ARG A 2 -32.58 -19.06 -64.47
CA ARG A 2 -31.24 -18.55 -64.04
C ARG A 2 -31.14 -18.72 -62.55
N GLY A 3 -30.21 -19.59 -62.13
CA GLY A 3 -29.98 -19.92 -60.73
C GLY A 3 -29.20 -18.80 -60.03
N VAL A 4 -29.67 -18.45 -58.85
CA VAL A 4 -29.05 -17.50 -57.95
C VAL A 4 -28.11 -18.27 -57.04
N LYS A 5 -26.80 -17.99 -57.14
CA LYS A 5 -25.78 -18.49 -56.22
C LYS A 5 -25.82 -17.66 -54.93
N LYS A 6 -26.12 -18.30 -53.81
CA LYS A 6 -25.92 -17.72 -52.46
C LYS A 6 -24.42 -17.69 -52.15
N LYS A 7 -23.89 -16.48 -51.87
CA LYS A 7 -22.58 -16.27 -51.24
C LYS A 7 -22.74 -16.42 -49.72
N SER A 8 -22.06 -17.38 -49.17
CA SER A 8 -21.86 -17.49 -47.72
C SER A 8 -20.79 -16.50 -47.27
N HIS A 9 -21.16 -15.56 -46.42
CA HIS A 9 -20.18 -14.74 -45.68
C HIS A 9 -19.70 -15.54 -44.47
N LEU A 10 -18.41 -15.88 -44.47
CA LEU A 10 -17.71 -16.30 -43.26
C LEU A 10 -17.66 -15.09 -42.30
N LEU A 11 -18.31 -15.23 -41.15
CA LEU A 11 -18.01 -14.33 -40.01
C LEU A 11 -16.66 -14.76 -39.42
N SER A 12 -15.69 -13.86 -39.53
CA SER A 12 -14.44 -13.91 -38.78
C SER A 12 -14.73 -13.72 -37.30
N GLY A 13 -14.51 -14.76 -36.51
CA GLY A 13 -14.62 -14.67 -35.06
C GLY A 13 -13.55 -13.80 -34.52
N ILE A 14 -13.95 -12.71 -33.87
CA ILE A 14 -13.10 -11.92 -32.99
C ILE A 14 -12.92 -12.75 -31.72
N THR A 15 -11.75 -13.33 -31.55
CA THR A 15 -11.32 -13.90 -30.26
C THR A 15 -11.12 -12.74 -29.32
N GLY A 16 -12.12 -12.48 -28.48
CA GLY A 16 -11.98 -11.63 -27.31
C GLY A 16 -10.95 -12.26 -26.38
N GLY A 17 -9.77 -11.66 -26.31
CA GLY A 17 -8.81 -11.95 -25.27
C GLY A 17 -9.44 -11.55 -23.94
N THR A 18 -9.74 -12.55 -23.13
CA THR A 18 -10.03 -12.35 -21.71
C THR A 18 -8.75 -11.78 -21.09
N VAL A 19 -8.74 -10.49 -20.82
CA VAL A 19 -7.78 -9.90 -19.91
C VAL A 19 -8.09 -10.50 -18.55
N ALA A 20 -7.28 -11.45 -18.13
CA ALA A 20 -7.28 -11.91 -16.75
C ALA A 20 -6.84 -10.70 -15.90
N VAL A 21 -7.78 -10.06 -15.27
CA VAL A 21 -7.53 -9.13 -14.17
C VAL A 21 -6.99 -10.01 -13.05
N LEU A 22 -5.66 -10.10 -12.95
CA LEU A 22 -5.00 -10.63 -11.78
C LEU A 22 -5.29 -9.62 -10.67
N THR A 23 -6.26 -9.94 -9.83
CA THR A 23 -6.48 -9.25 -8.57
C THR A 23 -5.22 -9.47 -7.75
N SER A 24 -4.44 -8.41 -7.51
CA SER A 24 -3.44 -8.40 -6.46
C SER A 24 -4.20 -8.71 -5.16
N ALA A 25 -4.07 -9.93 -4.67
CA ALA A 25 -4.55 -10.26 -3.35
C ALA A 25 -3.55 -9.61 -2.39
N MET A 26 -3.98 -8.61 -1.64
CA MET A 26 -3.19 -8.14 -0.49
C MET A 26 -2.94 -9.32 0.43
N LEU A 27 -1.73 -9.41 0.98
CA LEU A 27 -1.39 -10.42 1.97
C LEU A 27 -2.39 -10.36 3.13
N ALA A 28 -3.34 -11.29 3.18
CA ALA A 28 -4.33 -11.37 4.23
C ALA A 28 -3.67 -11.84 5.54
N ILE A 29 -3.20 -10.90 6.33
CA ILE A 29 -2.56 -11.14 7.63
C ILE A 29 -3.62 -11.12 8.73
N ALA A 30 -4.76 -11.77 8.54
CA ALA A 30 -5.81 -11.78 9.52
C ALA A 30 -5.66 -12.96 10.50
N PRO A 31 -5.70 -12.72 11.82
CA PRO A 31 -6.04 -13.78 12.75
C PRO A 31 -7.50 -14.21 12.50
N ALA A 32 -7.75 -15.52 12.48
CA ALA A 32 -9.10 -16.07 12.33
C ALA A 32 -10.04 -15.42 13.37
N HIS A 33 -11.12 -14.77 12.90
CA HIS A 33 -12.10 -14.05 13.70
C HIS A 33 -11.54 -12.80 14.42
N ALA A 34 -11.14 -11.78 13.66
CA ALA A 34 -10.95 -10.46 14.24
C ALA A 34 -12.30 -9.94 14.76
N LEU A 35 -12.47 -9.98 16.08
CA LEU A 35 -13.44 -9.11 16.73
C LEU A 35 -13.12 -7.66 16.32
N PRO A 36 -14.13 -6.77 16.18
CA PRO A 36 -13.84 -5.37 15.91
C PRO A 36 -12.77 -4.90 16.90
N LEU A 37 -11.63 -4.47 16.38
CA LEU A 37 -10.50 -4.09 17.24
C LEU A 37 -10.93 -2.91 18.10
N PRO A 38 -10.73 -2.96 19.42
CA PRO A 38 -11.06 -1.81 20.25
C PRO A 38 -10.27 -0.61 19.72
N ILE A 39 -11.02 0.45 19.35
CA ILE A 39 -10.43 1.73 18.95
C ILE A 39 -9.55 2.19 20.12
N PRO A 40 -8.28 2.52 19.88
CA PRO A 40 -7.42 3.00 20.95
C PRO A 40 -8.05 4.22 21.60
N ILE A 41 -8.20 4.20 22.92
CA ILE A 41 -8.82 5.30 23.64
C ILE A 41 -8.05 6.59 23.34
N GLY A 42 -8.68 7.48 22.56
CA GLY A 42 -8.22 8.84 22.30
C GLY A 42 -7.49 9.11 20.99
N ALA A 43 -7.27 8.13 20.11
CA ALA A 43 -6.81 8.37 18.75
C ALA A 43 -7.95 8.13 17.74
N SER A 44 -8.10 9.01 16.73
CA SER A 44 -9.09 8.80 15.67
C SER A 44 -8.65 7.66 14.75
N SER A 45 -9.60 6.77 14.43
CA SER A 45 -9.39 5.63 13.52
C SER A 45 -9.89 5.95 12.12
N GLY A 46 -9.25 5.35 11.13
CA GLY A 46 -9.67 5.44 9.75
C GLY A 46 -9.14 4.30 8.90
N ILE A 47 -9.46 4.36 7.64
CA ILE A 47 -9.12 3.35 6.64
C ILE A 47 -8.55 4.00 5.40
N ASP A 48 -7.86 3.22 4.58
CA ASP A 48 -7.65 3.60 3.19
C ASP A 48 -8.17 2.51 2.24
N VAL A 49 -8.67 2.96 1.08
CA VAL A 49 -9.38 2.10 0.13
C VAL A 49 -8.98 2.42 -1.30
N SER A 50 -9.13 1.41 -2.15
CA SER A 50 -8.92 1.51 -3.59
C SER A 50 -10.00 0.72 -4.35
N GLY A 51 -9.80 0.44 -5.62
CA GLY A 51 -10.65 -0.47 -6.38
C GLY A 51 -10.71 -1.91 -5.83
N HIS A 52 -9.75 -2.29 -4.99
CA HIS A 52 -9.70 -3.63 -4.36
C HIS A 52 -10.86 -3.87 -3.39
N GLN A 53 -11.35 -2.83 -2.72
CA GLN A 53 -12.49 -2.94 -1.81
C GLN A 53 -13.84 -3.01 -2.53
N HIS A 54 -13.83 -3.12 -3.87
CA HIS A 54 -15.01 -3.29 -4.71
C HIS A 54 -15.04 -4.64 -5.47
N PRO A 55 -14.89 -5.79 -4.81
CA PRO A 55 -14.87 -7.09 -5.50
C PRO A 55 -16.17 -7.29 -6.28
N GLY A 56 -16.06 -7.56 -7.58
CA GLY A 56 -17.21 -7.70 -8.46
C GLY A 56 -18.07 -6.45 -8.63
N GLY A 57 -17.55 -5.26 -8.29
CA GLY A 57 -18.28 -4.00 -8.34
C GLY A 57 -19.16 -3.73 -7.10
N THR A 58 -18.96 -4.49 -6.02
CA THR A 58 -19.69 -4.29 -4.75
C THR A 58 -19.38 -2.92 -4.16
N ALA A 59 -20.40 -2.15 -3.82
CA ALA A 59 -20.24 -0.85 -3.20
C ALA A 59 -19.87 -0.98 -1.71
N ILE A 60 -19.08 -0.04 -1.20
CA ILE A 60 -18.80 0.13 0.23
C ILE A 60 -20.03 0.74 0.92
N ASP A 61 -20.48 0.16 2.05
CA ASP A 61 -21.48 0.77 2.93
C ASP A 61 -20.79 1.74 3.92
N TRP A 62 -20.55 2.95 3.48
CA TRP A 62 -19.87 3.99 4.24
C TRP A 62 -20.56 4.36 5.55
N LYS A 63 -21.88 4.17 5.64
CA LYS A 63 -22.60 4.36 6.91
C LYS A 63 -22.26 3.29 7.92
N SER A 64 -22.06 2.05 7.47
CA SER A 64 -21.59 0.97 8.33
C SER A 64 -20.14 1.17 8.74
N VAL A 65 -19.28 1.64 7.83
CA VAL A 65 -17.88 2.03 8.12
C VAL A 65 -17.83 3.08 9.24
N GLN A 66 -18.63 4.14 9.14
CA GLN A 66 -18.70 5.19 10.16
C GLN A 66 -19.21 4.64 11.51
N ARG A 67 -20.26 3.80 11.49
CA ARG A 67 -20.80 3.17 12.72
C ARG A 67 -19.82 2.20 13.37
N ASP A 68 -18.88 1.66 12.60
CA ASP A 68 -17.78 0.81 13.09
C ASP A 68 -16.64 1.64 13.71
N GLY A 69 -16.86 2.95 13.91
CA GLY A 69 -15.98 3.84 14.65
C GLY A 69 -14.89 4.50 13.79
N GLN A 70 -15.01 4.48 12.47
CA GLN A 70 -14.06 5.18 11.62
C GLN A 70 -14.42 6.68 11.53
N SER A 71 -13.42 7.55 11.67
CA SER A 71 -13.53 9.02 11.61
C SER A 71 -13.02 9.58 10.29
N PHE A 72 -12.19 8.84 9.56
CA PHE A 72 -11.64 9.28 8.27
C PHE A 72 -11.42 8.13 7.29
N ALA A 73 -11.27 8.51 6.01
CA ALA A 73 -10.88 7.60 4.95
C ALA A 73 -9.98 8.29 3.93
N PHE A 74 -8.96 7.58 3.43
CA PHE A 74 -8.22 7.95 2.24
C PHE A 74 -8.65 7.08 1.07
N VAL A 75 -8.93 7.68 -0.10
CA VAL A 75 -9.39 6.97 -1.31
C VAL A 75 -8.32 7.09 -2.39
N LYS A 76 -7.86 5.98 -2.93
CA LYS A 76 -6.94 6.00 -4.09
C LYS A 76 -7.57 6.79 -5.23
N ALA A 77 -6.89 7.83 -5.68
CA ALA A 77 -7.38 8.67 -6.78
C ALA A 77 -6.78 8.26 -8.11
N SER A 78 -5.47 8.02 -8.13
CA SER A 78 -4.73 7.78 -9.35
C SER A 78 -3.42 7.04 -9.10
N GLU A 79 -2.82 6.53 -10.18
CA GLU A 79 -1.51 5.90 -10.18
C GLU A 79 -0.78 6.24 -11.47
N GLY A 80 0.52 6.53 -11.37
CA GLY A 80 1.34 6.82 -12.52
C GLY A 80 0.78 7.96 -13.38
N GLU A 81 1.05 7.93 -14.68
CA GLU A 81 0.69 9.03 -15.58
C GLU A 81 -0.77 9.06 -16.04
N GLY A 82 -1.55 7.97 -15.87
CA GLY A 82 -2.87 7.91 -16.51
C GLY A 82 -3.93 7.04 -15.85
N TRP A 83 -3.57 6.16 -14.94
CA TRP A 83 -4.56 5.32 -14.28
C TRP A 83 -5.36 6.13 -13.25
N SER A 84 -6.65 5.88 -13.20
CA SER A 84 -7.58 6.52 -12.26
C SER A 84 -8.51 5.50 -11.65
N ASN A 85 -8.84 5.68 -10.38
CA ASN A 85 -9.83 4.85 -9.70
C ASN A 85 -11.25 5.23 -10.13
N ASP A 86 -11.97 4.29 -10.72
CA ASP A 86 -13.35 4.49 -11.19
C ASP A 86 -14.33 4.76 -10.05
N TYR A 87 -14.01 4.34 -8.83
CA TYR A 87 -14.85 4.49 -7.64
C TYR A 87 -14.58 5.80 -6.88
N LEU A 88 -13.51 6.55 -7.21
CA LEU A 88 -13.07 7.73 -6.48
C LEU A 88 -14.18 8.71 -6.11
N ALA A 89 -14.94 9.17 -7.12
CA ALA A 89 -15.96 10.19 -6.89
C ALA A 89 -17.14 9.67 -6.05
N GLN A 90 -17.49 8.42 -6.24
CA GLN A 90 -18.57 7.77 -5.48
C GLN A 90 -18.16 7.61 -4.02
N ASP A 91 -16.96 7.06 -3.77
CA ASP A 91 -16.49 6.77 -2.43
C ASP A 91 -16.22 8.04 -1.64
N ALA A 92 -15.53 9.01 -2.21
CA ALA A 92 -15.29 10.29 -1.56
C ALA A 92 -16.60 10.96 -1.13
N LYS A 93 -17.60 11.02 -2.02
CA LYS A 93 -18.90 11.61 -1.72
C LYS A 93 -19.66 10.83 -0.65
N GLN A 94 -19.69 9.49 -0.73
CA GLN A 94 -20.45 8.67 0.21
C GLN A 94 -19.79 8.65 1.60
N ALA A 95 -18.46 8.61 1.67
CA ALA A 95 -17.70 8.72 2.92
C ALA A 95 -17.97 10.07 3.60
N ALA A 96 -17.85 11.20 2.87
CA ALA A 96 -18.14 12.52 3.40
C ALA A 96 -19.58 12.66 3.88
N ASN A 97 -20.56 12.17 3.10
CA ASN A 97 -21.98 12.15 3.47
C ASN A 97 -22.27 11.28 4.72
N SER A 98 -21.39 10.34 5.03
CA SER A 98 -21.47 9.52 6.23
C SER A 98 -20.79 10.16 7.45
N GLY A 99 -20.16 11.33 7.28
CA GLY A 99 -19.53 12.10 8.32
C GLY A 99 -18.02 11.85 8.49
N LEU A 100 -17.39 11.07 7.59
CA LEU A 100 -15.95 10.85 7.63
C LEU A 100 -15.20 12.05 7.05
N LYS A 101 -14.00 12.32 7.57
CA LYS A 101 -13.03 13.18 6.89
C LYS A 101 -12.43 12.41 5.71
N VAL A 102 -12.40 13.01 4.54
CA VAL A 102 -11.97 12.35 3.31
C VAL A 102 -10.66 12.93 2.82
N GLY A 103 -9.70 12.08 2.55
CA GLY A 103 -8.48 12.36 1.81
C GLY A 103 -8.41 11.51 0.55
N THR A 104 -7.41 11.79 -0.27
CA THR A 104 -7.11 11.00 -1.46
C THR A 104 -5.62 10.73 -1.55
N TYR A 105 -5.23 9.69 -2.29
CA TYR A 105 -3.83 9.42 -2.55
C TYR A 105 -3.53 9.09 -4.01
N HIS A 106 -2.30 9.39 -4.40
CA HIS A 106 -1.71 9.07 -5.69
C HIS A 106 -0.56 8.11 -5.50
N TYR A 107 -0.66 6.90 -6.05
CA TYR A 107 0.43 5.93 -6.04
C TYR A 107 1.48 6.32 -7.07
N ALA A 108 2.67 6.63 -6.60
CA ALA A 108 3.77 7.12 -7.41
C ALA A 108 4.42 6.00 -8.25
N ARG A 109 4.73 6.32 -9.51
CA ARG A 109 5.52 5.48 -10.42
C ARG A 109 6.79 6.25 -10.82
N PRO A 110 7.86 6.20 -10.01
CA PRO A 110 9.05 7.03 -10.23
C PRO A 110 9.77 6.78 -11.56
N SER A 111 9.57 5.65 -12.22
CA SER A 111 10.07 5.42 -13.59
C SER A 111 9.46 6.38 -14.64
N LYS A 112 8.33 7.01 -14.32
CA LYS A 112 7.58 7.92 -15.19
C LYS A 112 7.76 9.38 -14.75
N ASP A 113 7.28 10.34 -15.58
CA ASP A 113 7.47 11.77 -15.32
C ASP A 113 6.68 12.28 -14.11
N ALA A 114 7.37 12.94 -13.19
CA ALA A 114 6.79 13.45 -11.95
C ALA A 114 5.74 14.55 -12.16
N ARG A 115 5.99 15.47 -13.14
CA ARG A 115 5.07 16.59 -13.41
C ARG A 115 3.77 16.10 -14.02
N THR A 116 3.87 15.14 -14.93
CA THR A 116 2.70 14.53 -15.56
C THR A 116 1.82 13.86 -14.52
N GLN A 117 2.40 13.10 -13.59
CA GLN A 117 1.68 12.45 -12.51
C GLN A 117 1.05 13.48 -11.56
N ALA A 118 1.79 14.52 -11.17
CA ALA A 118 1.29 15.56 -10.30
C ALA A 118 0.08 16.30 -10.89
N ARG A 119 0.13 16.65 -12.19
CA ARG A 119 -1.00 17.27 -12.92
C ARG A 119 -2.19 16.33 -13.04
N HIS A 120 -1.93 15.06 -13.34
CA HIS A 120 -2.98 14.04 -13.40
C HIS A 120 -3.70 13.92 -12.05
N TYR A 121 -2.94 13.82 -10.96
CA TYR A 121 -3.50 13.73 -9.61
C TYR A 121 -4.25 15.01 -9.21
N ALA A 122 -3.68 16.20 -9.44
CA ALA A 122 -4.35 17.47 -9.17
C ALA A 122 -5.71 17.57 -9.88
N ALA A 123 -5.77 17.17 -11.16
CA ALA A 123 -7.02 17.15 -11.91
C ALA A 123 -8.06 16.16 -11.34
N LYS A 124 -7.63 15.07 -10.68
CA LYS A 124 -8.54 14.15 -9.98
C LYS A 124 -9.05 14.72 -8.67
N VAL A 125 -8.17 15.37 -7.90
CA VAL A 125 -8.55 16.07 -6.66
C VAL A 125 -9.55 17.18 -6.93
N ASP A 126 -9.36 17.96 -7.99
CA ASP A 126 -10.28 19.06 -8.40
C ASP A 126 -11.68 18.57 -8.77
N GLN A 127 -11.84 17.32 -9.18
CA GLN A 127 -13.15 16.72 -9.50
C GLN A 127 -13.95 16.33 -8.26
N ILE A 128 -13.32 16.35 -7.07
CA ILE A 128 -13.96 15.94 -5.82
C ILE A 128 -14.15 17.18 -4.95
N ASN A 129 -15.40 17.48 -4.60
CA ASN A 129 -15.72 18.59 -3.70
C ASN A 129 -15.74 18.17 -2.22
N ASP A 130 -15.66 16.88 -1.95
CA ASP A 130 -15.95 16.28 -0.64
C ASP A 130 -14.66 15.87 0.12
N HIS A 131 -13.49 16.42 -0.25
CA HIS A 131 -12.23 16.15 0.42
C HIS A 131 -11.89 17.22 1.46
N SER A 132 -11.52 16.79 2.65
CA SER A 132 -11.15 17.67 3.76
C SER A 132 -9.70 17.45 4.22
N LEU A 133 -9.17 16.23 4.12
CA LEU A 133 -7.79 15.92 4.46
C LEU A 133 -6.81 16.35 3.36
N PRO A 134 -5.51 16.53 3.67
CA PRO A 134 -4.51 16.80 2.64
C PRO A 134 -4.50 15.71 1.57
N PRO A 135 -4.29 16.06 0.30
CA PRO A 135 -3.95 15.09 -0.74
C PRO A 135 -2.63 14.40 -0.41
N VAL A 136 -2.46 13.14 -0.80
CA VAL A 136 -1.30 12.33 -0.43
C VAL A 136 -0.48 11.92 -1.65
N LEU A 137 0.82 12.17 -1.61
CA LEU A 137 1.80 11.47 -2.43
C LEU A 137 2.16 10.17 -1.72
N ASP A 138 1.77 9.06 -2.30
CA ASP A 138 2.12 7.72 -1.87
C ASP A 138 3.35 7.28 -2.66
N ILE A 139 4.53 7.26 -1.98
CA ILE A 139 5.82 6.91 -2.58
C ILE A 139 6.50 5.81 -1.79
N GLU A 140 6.60 4.64 -2.42
CA GLU A 140 7.06 3.42 -1.76
C GLU A 140 7.80 2.44 -2.69
N VAL A 141 8.08 2.86 -3.92
CA VAL A 141 8.82 2.06 -4.90
C VAL A 141 9.88 2.90 -5.61
N ALA A 142 11.07 2.32 -5.80
CA ALA A 142 12.19 3.05 -6.40
C ALA A 142 12.19 3.00 -7.94
N GLU A 143 11.68 1.93 -8.53
CA GLU A 143 11.67 1.68 -9.98
C GLU A 143 13.00 2.03 -10.69
N GLY A 144 14.11 1.60 -10.10
CA GLY A 144 15.46 1.75 -10.65
C GLY A 144 16.09 3.13 -10.46
N LYS A 145 15.49 4.05 -9.71
CA LYS A 145 16.10 5.35 -9.38
C LYS A 145 17.05 5.25 -8.19
N THR A 146 18.10 6.05 -8.22
CA THR A 146 18.96 6.26 -7.05
C THR A 146 18.26 7.14 -6.00
N PRO A 147 18.74 7.17 -4.74
CA PRO A 147 18.18 8.02 -3.71
C PRO A 147 18.12 9.51 -4.10
N GLU A 148 19.14 10.03 -4.80
CA GLU A 148 19.18 11.41 -5.26
C GLU A 148 18.14 11.67 -6.37
N GLN A 149 17.96 10.68 -7.25
CA GLN A 149 16.94 10.75 -8.32
C GLN A 149 15.54 10.67 -7.75
N LEU A 150 15.31 9.83 -6.73
CA LEU A 150 14.03 9.75 -6.02
C LEU A 150 13.71 11.05 -5.30
N ALA A 151 14.69 11.63 -4.57
CA ALA A 151 14.49 12.90 -3.90
C ALA A 151 14.18 14.04 -4.90
N ALA A 152 14.88 14.09 -6.03
CA ALA A 152 14.61 15.07 -7.08
C ALA A 152 13.22 14.85 -7.73
N TRP A 153 12.84 13.61 -7.96
CA TRP A 153 11.53 13.24 -8.49
C TRP A 153 10.40 13.65 -7.52
N THR A 154 10.53 13.29 -6.26
CA THR A 154 9.59 13.62 -5.18
C THR A 154 9.41 15.14 -5.06
N ARG A 155 10.53 15.90 -5.02
CA ARG A 155 10.47 17.38 -4.98
C ARG A 155 9.76 17.95 -6.20
N THR A 156 10.01 17.40 -7.39
CA THR A 156 9.37 17.84 -8.62
C THR A 156 7.87 17.58 -8.59
N PHE A 157 7.44 16.41 -8.12
CA PHE A 157 6.03 16.08 -7.97
C PHE A 157 5.33 17.03 -6.99
N LEU A 158 5.88 17.20 -5.79
CA LEU A 158 5.28 18.02 -4.74
C LEU A 158 5.13 19.48 -5.19
N ASN A 159 6.18 20.07 -5.77
CA ASN A 159 6.13 21.45 -6.27
C ASN A 159 5.10 21.62 -7.39
N GLU A 160 5.04 20.71 -8.34
CA GLU A 160 4.06 20.76 -9.42
C GLU A 160 2.64 20.60 -8.88
N PHE A 161 2.41 19.62 -7.98
CA PHE A 161 1.12 19.39 -7.38
C PHE A 161 0.61 20.61 -6.60
N GLU A 162 1.46 21.22 -5.75
CA GLU A 162 1.12 22.45 -5.03
C GLU A 162 0.81 23.60 -5.98
N SER A 163 1.58 23.74 -7.05
CA SER A 163 1.34 24.78 -8.08
C SER A 163 0.00 24.62 -8.79
N GLN A 164 -0.43 23.37 -9.04
CA GLN A 164 -1.69 23.09 -9.76
C GLN A 164 -2.91 23.16 -8.85
N SER A 165 -2.80 22.60 -7.63
CA SER A 165 -3.94 22.44 -6.72
C SER A 165 -4.08 23.56 -5.67
N GLY A 166 -3.02 24.33 -5.44
CA GLY A 166 -2.97 25.31 -4.35
C GLY A 166 -2.96 24.68 -2.95
N ARG A 167 -2.78 23.36 -2.84
CA ARG A 167 -2.87 22.59 -1.60
C ARG A 167 -1.53 21.94 -1.26
N LYS A 168 -1.15 22.00 0.02
CA LYS A 168 0.02 21.29 0.51
C LYS A 168 -0.30 19.80 0.64
N PRO A 169 0.45 18.89 -0.01
CA PRO A 169 0.24 17.46 0.13
C PRO A 169 0.85 16.90 1.42
N MET A 170 0.46 15.68 1.75
CA MET A 170 1.09 14.81 2.74
C MET A 170 1.89 13.73 2.00
N ILE A 171 2.90 13.15 2.65
CA ILE A 171 3.67 12.02 2.12
C ILE A 171 3.27 10.75 2.88
N TYR A 172 2.86 9.71 2.11
CA TYR A 172 2.79 8.33 2.60
C TYR A 172 4.01 7.56 2.13
N THR A 173 4.55 6.76 3.03
CA THR A 173 5.68 5.87 2.78
C THR A 173 5.77 4.78 3.85
N TYR A 174 6.75 3.87 3.74
CA TYR A 174 7.08 2.94 4.80
C TYR A 174 8.59 2.97 5.14
N ARG A 175 8.94 2.41 6.32
CA ARG A 175 10.26 2.60 6.92
C ARG A 175 11.41 2.14 6.04
N TYR A 176 11.34 0.91 5.48
CA TYR A 176 12.43 0.39 4.64
C TYR A 176 12.69 1.30 3.45
N PHE A 177 11.65 1.63 2.66
CA PHE A 177 11.80 2.48 1.47
C PHE A 177 12.42 3.85 1.82
N TRP A 178 11.90 4.51 2.88
CA TRP A 178 12.41 5.83 3.20
C TRP A 178 13.84 5.82 3.71
N THR A 179 14.19 4.85 4.57
CA THR A 179 15.53 4.79 5.16
C THR A 179 16.56 4.22 4.21
N HIS A 180 16.18 3.30 3.32
CA HIS A 180 17.06 2.65 2.36
C HIS A 180 17.04 3.36 1.00
N ASP A 181 15.91 3.28 0.27
CA ASP A 181 15.84 3.76 -1.11
C ASP A 181 15.86 5.29 -1.22
N MET A 182 15.34 6.01 -0.21
CA MET A 182 15.41 7.46 -0.08
C MET A 182 16.63 7.94 0.71
N ALA A 183 17.54 7.02 1.14
CA ALA A 183 18.71 7.30 1.98
C ALA A 183 18.38 8.14 3.23
N ASN A 184 17.21 7.92 3.81
CA ASN A 184 16.70 8.63 5.00
C ASN A 184 16.78 10.16 4.86
N THR A 185 16.50 10.69 3.68
CA THR A 185 16.60 12.12 3.39
C THR A 185 15.68 12.93 4.31
N LYS A 186 16.19 14.09 4.76
CA LYS A 186 15.47 15.04 5.62
C LYS A 186 14.77 16.17 4.86
N GLN A 187 14.84 16.15 3.53
CA GLN A 187 14.41 17.25 2.69
C GLN A 187 12.88 17.49 2.66
N PHE A 188 12.10 16.61 3.25
CA PHE A 188 10.64 16.62 3.13
C PHE A 188 9.92 16.71 4.47
N ALA A 189 10.66 16.94 5.58
CA ALA A 189 10.08 16.98 6.92
C ALA A 189 9.10 18.15 7.15
N GLU A 190 9.03 19.10 6.21
CA GLU A 190 8.03 20.16 6.22
C GLU A 190 6.62 19.70 5.78
N TYR A 191 6.49 18.53 5.17
CA TYR A 191 5.20 17.94 4.79
C TYR A 191 4.68 17.05 5.92
N PRO A 192 3.35 16.92 6.11
CA PRO A 192 2.80 15.91 7.01
C PRO A 192 3.22 14.51 6.60
N LEU A 193 3.37 13.60 7.59
CA LEU A 193 3.80 12.21 7.37
C LEU A 193 2.69 11.22 7.70
N TRP A 194 2.40 10.33 6.74
CA TRP A 194 1.66 9.11 6.96
C TRP A 194 2.62 7.93 6.76
N LEU A 195 2.91 7.20 7.85
CA LEU A 195 3.90 6.11 7.85
C LEU A 195 3.24 4.76 8.02
N ALA A 196 3.56 3.82 7.13
CA ALA A 196 3.14 2.43 7.28
C ALA A 196 4.14 1.66 8.14
N ALA A 197 3.59 0.92 9.12
CA ALA A 197 4.31 -0.03 9.95
C ALA A 197 3.32 -0.99 10.60
N TYR A 198 3.34 -2.25 10.22
CA TYR A 198 2.40 -3.27 10.66
C TYR A 198 2.85 -3.86 12.00
N GLN A 199 2.50 -3.19 13.09
CA GLN A 199 2.92 -3.53 14.44
C GLN A 199 1.94 -3.02 15.48
N THR A 200 2.13 -3.45 16.74
CA THR A 200 1.21 -3.11 17.85
C THR A 200 1.51 -1.78 18.53
N GLN A 201 2.70 -1.23 18.34
CA GLN A 201 3.11 0.08 18.87
C GLN A 201 3.40 1.03 17.72
N ALA A 202 3.16 2.33 17.92
CA ALA A 202 3.50 3.31 16.90
C ALA A 202 5.01 3.31 16.60
N PRO A 203 5.39 3.37 15.32
CA PRO A 203 6.80 3.40 14.93
C PRO A 203 7.44 4.75 15.27
N GLU A 204 8.78 4.78 15.34
CA GLU A 204 9.53 6.01 15.36
C GLU A 204 9.50 6.69 13.98
N PRO A 205 9.47 8.04 13.93
CA PRO A 205 9.54 8.76 12.67
C PRO A 205 10.84 8.49 11.90
N VAL A 206 10.81 8.72 10.60
CA VAL A 206 11.96 8.60 9.69
C VAL A 206 12.28 9.97 9.07
N GLY A 207 13.33 10.10 8.27
CA GLY A 207 13.56 11.25 7.38
C GLY A 207 13.61 12.63 8.03
N GLY A 208 13.90 12.70 9.33
CA GLY A 208 13.96 13.96 10.06
C GLY A 208 12.61 14.57 10.44
N TRP A 209 11.51 13.86 10.25
CA TRP A 209 10.24 14.21 10.86
C TRP A 209 10.31 14.08 12.39
N ASP A 210 9.71 15.02 13.10
CA ASP A 210 9.61 14.98 14.57
C ASP A 210 8.39 14.18 15.03
N THR A 211 7.39 13.99 14.16
CA THR A 211 6.14 13.29 14.46
C THR A 211 5.62 12.55 13.24
N ILE A 212 4.80 11.53 13.48
CA ILE A 212 3.97 10.85 12.48
C ILE A 212 2.56 11.38 12.68
N ASP A 213 1.94 11.89 11.61
CA ASP A 213 0.57 12.40 11.66
C ASP A 213 -0.46 11.28 11.53
N PHE A 214 -0.21 10.36 10.58
CA PHE A 214 -1.02 9.15 10.38
C PHE A 214 -0.12 7.92 10.39
N TRP A 215 -0.66 6.83 10.92
CA TRP A 215 0.00 5.53 10.97
C TRP A 215 -0.90 4.46 10.36
N GLN A 216 -0.47 3.87 9.22
CA GLN A 216 -1.08 2.67 8.67
C GLN A 216 -0.52 1.46 9.44
N ARG A 217 -1.38 0.84 10.24
CA ARG A 217 -0.98 -0.16 11.25
C ARG A 217 -1.23 -1.61 10.85
N SER A 218 -1.97 -1.82 9.78
CA SER A 218 -2.31 -3.15 9.26
C SER A 218 -2.83 -3.03 7.83
N GLY A 219 -2.46 -3.97 6.97
CA GLY A 219 -3.00 -4.15 5.62
C GLY A 219 -4.15 -5.16 5.53
N SER A 220 -4.64 -5.69 6.67
CA SER A 220 -5.58 -6.82 6.69
C SER A 220 -6.70 -6.66 7.73
N GLY A 221 -7.22 -5.44 7.86
CA GLY A 221 -8.33 -5.16 8.76
C GLY A 221 -9.66 -5.69 8.24
N ARG A 222 -10.64 -5.79 9.16
CA ARG A 222 -12.02 -6.09 8.82
C ARG A 222 -12.91 -5.00 9.40
N ILE A 223 -13.65 -4.32 8.53
CA ILE A 223 -14.54 -3.21 8.89
C ILE A 223 -15.93 -3.50 8.35
N ASN A 224 -16.93 -3.30 9.19
CA ASN A 224 -18.32 -3.45 8.77
C ASN A 224 -18.64 -2.47 7.63
N GLY A 225 -19.17 -3.01 6.53
CA GLY A 225 -19.48 -2.23 5.33
C GLY A 225 -18.49 -2.42 4.18
N ILE A 226 -17.39 -3.15 4.43
CA ILE A 226 -16.39 -3.49 3.41
C ILE A 226 -16.30 -5.01 3.26
N VAL A 227 -16.20 -5.48 2.02
CA VAL A 227 -16.00 -6.89 1.70
C VAL A 227 -14.52 -7.17 1.51
N GLY A 228 -13.98 -8.07 2.31
CA GLY A 228 -12.55 -8.41 2.26
C GLY A 228 -11.71 -7.57 3.22
N ASP A 229 -10.42 -7.57 2.99
CA ASP A 229 -9.44 -6.85 3.78
C ASP A 229 -9.43 -5.36 3.45
N VAL A 230 -9.06 -4.56 4.44
CA VAL A 230 -8.92 -3.11 4.31
C VAL A 230 -7.80 -2.61 5.21
N ASP A 231 -7.08 -1.60 4.75
CA ASP A 231 -6.00 -0.97 5.47
C ASP A 231 -6.53 -0.16 6.65
N LEU A 232 -5.94 -0.41 7.83
CA LEU A 232 -6.32 0.24 9.09
C LEU A 232 -5.33 1.34 9.45
N ASN A 233 -5.88 2.51 9.75
CA ASN A 233 -5.12 3.69 10.06
C ASN A 233 -5.50 4.30 11.41
N LEU A 234 -4.54 5.03 11.99
CA LEU A 234 -4.76 5.92 13.14
C LEU A 234 -4.24 7.31 12.80
N PHE A 235 -4.97 8.32 13.24
CA PHE A 235 -4.48 9.69 13.32
C PHE A 235 -3.83 9.94 14.69
N ASN A 236 -2.71 10.65 14.73
CA ASN A 236 -2.02 11.00 15.95
C ASN A 236 -2.74 12.14 16.69
N GLY A 237 -3.99 11.96 16.99
CA GLY A 237 -4.84 12.96 17.62
C GLY A 237 -6.25 12.39 17.85
N ASP A 238 -7.06 13.11 18.61
CA ASP A 238 -8.50 12.84 18.73
C ASP A 238 -9.29 13.51 17.58
N ASP A 239 -10.61 13.32 17.56
CA ASP A 239 -11.47 13.85 16.50
C ASP A 239 -11.44 15.39 16.41
N ALA A 240 -11.28 16.11 17.53
CA ALA A 240 -11.16 17.55 17.51
C ALA A 240 -9.82 18.02 16.88
N GLN A 241 -8.74 17.28 17.16
CA GLN A 241 -7.45 17.51 16.51
C GLN A 241 -7.48 17.15 15.03
N LEU A 242 -8.21 16.08 14.66
CA LEU A 242 -8.45 15.68 13.26
C LEU A 242 -9.25 16.76 12.50
N ASP A 243 -10.27 17.35 13.13
CA ASP A 243 -11.03 18.48 12.56
C ASP A 243 -10.12 19.70 12.30
N ALA A 244 -9.24 20.02 13.24
CA ALA A 244 -8.27 21.09 13.08
C ALA A 244 -7.25 20.78 11.96
N PHE A 245 -6.77 19.54 11.90
CA PHE A 245 -5.86 19.08 10.85
C PHE A 245 -6.50 19.17 9.47
N ALA A 246 -7.73 18.70 9.33
CA ALA A 246 -8.52 18.80 8.10
C ALA A 246 -8.79 20.25 7.67
N SER A 247 -8.78 21.19 8.62
CA SER A 247 -8.91 22.63 8.35
C SER A 247 -7.57 23.31 8.03
N GLY A 248 -6.48 22.56 7.88
CA GLY A 248 -5.15 23.06 7.53
C GLY A 248 -4.21 23.34 8.71
N ASN A 249 -4.63 23.11 9.95
CA ASN A 249 -3.76 23.20 11.12
C ASN A 249 -3.00 21.88 11.32
N TYR A 250 -1.97 21.63 10.52
CA TYR A 250 -1.20 20.39 10.58
C TYR A 250 -0.42 20.20 11.90
N ALA A 251 -0.17 21.26 12.63
CA ALA A 251 0.44 21.20 13.97
C ALA A 251 -0.53 20.66 15.05
N SER A 252 -1.80 20.38 14.71
CA SER A 252 -2.75 19.77 15.65
C SER A 252 -2.49 18.29 15.89
N ALA A 253 -1.80 17.59 14.99
CA ALA A 253 -1.41 16.20 15.18
C ALA A 253 -0.34 16.07 16.28
N GLY A 254 -0.44 15.03 17.09
CA GLY A 254 0.56 14.69 18.10
C GLY A 254 -0.02 14.25 19.45
N GLY A 255 0.83 13.57 20.20
CA GLY A 255 0.60 13.24 21.61
C GLY A 255 -0.20 11.95 21.89
N LYS A 256 -0.75 11.27 20.88
CA LYS A 256 -1.52 10.04 21.10
C LYS A 256 -0.70 8.76 20.90
N PHE A 257 0.23 8.75 19.96
CA PHE A 257 0.98 7.54 19.63
C PHE A 257 1.94 7.06 20.72
N ALA A 258 2.49 7.95 21.53
CA ALA A 258 3.44 7.60 22.60
C ALA A 258 2.87 6.62 23.66
N SER A 259 1.56 6.50 23.78
CA SER A 259 0.88 5.65 24.77
C SER A 259 0.04 4.54 24.16
N ILE A 260 0.05 4.40 22.82
CA ILE A 260 -0.80 3.39 22.14
C ILE A 260 -0.08 2.04 22.12
N SER A 261 -0.79 1.01 22.59
CA SER A 261 -0.50 -0.39 22.33
C SER A 261 -1.79 -1.05 21.82
N LEU A 262 -1.72 -1.73 20.69
CA LEU A 262 -2.87 -2.28 19.98
C LEU A 262 -2.97 -3.79 20.18
N PRO A 263 -3.72 -4.29 21.18
CA PRO A 263 -3.95 -5.73 21.29
C PRO A 263 -4.86 -6.21 20.14
N GLY A 264 -4.62 -7.43 19.68
CA GLY A 264 -5.51 -8.09 18.69
C GLY A 264 -5.21 -7.82 17.22
N ILE A 265 -4.14 -7.10 16.90
CA ILE A 265 -3.54 -7.09 15.56
C ILE A 265 -2.28 -7.97 15.55
N ALA A 266 -1.87 -8.44 14.37
CA ALA A 266 -0.58 -9.10 14.22
C ALA A 266 0.55 -8.11 14.56
N ASP A 267 1.47 -8.52 15.41
CA ASP A 267 2.68 -7.74 15.68
C ASP A 267 3.78 -8.18 14.72
N LEU A 268 3.91 -7.48 13.62
CA LEU A 268 4.94 -7.70 12.62
C LEU A 268 6.14 -6.75 12.81
N GLY A 269 6.27 -6.15 14.00
CA GLY A 269 7.41 -5.30 14.37
C GLY A 269 8.70 -6.08 14.68
N GLY A 270 8.63 -7.42 14.74
CA GLY A 270 9.78 -8.28 14.95
C GLY A 270 10.78 -8.25 13.78
N ASP A 271 12.00 -8.71 14.03
CA ASP A 271 13.09 -8.79 13.05
C ASP A 271 12.73 -9.69 11.85
N SER A 272 12.95 -9.19 10.63
CA SER A 272 12.59 -9.89 9.38
C SER A 272 13.63 -10.93 8.93
N GLN A 273 14.83 -10.95 9.48
CA GLN A 273 15.98 -11.70 8.94
C GLN A 273 15.70 -13.21 8.78
N ALA A 274 15.05 -13.82 9.78
CA ALA A 274 14.74 -15.26 9.72
C ALA A 274 13.73 -15.56 8.60
N LEU A 275 12.70 -14.73 8.45
CA LEU A 275 11.68 -14.90 7.41
C LEU A 275 12.23 -14.59 6.01
N VAL A 276 13.07 -13.56 5.86
CA VAL A 276 13.80 -13.29 4.60
C VAL A 276 14.64 -14.48 4.20
N SER A 277 15.36 -15.10 5.16
CA SER A 277 16.16 -16.30 4.89
C SER A 277 15.31 -17.49 4.44
N ALA A 278 14.10 -17.65 5.04
CA ALA A 278 13.14 -18.68 4.64
C ALA A 278 12.59 -18.45 3.22
N VAL A 279 12.23 -17.22 2.89
CA VAL A 279 11.78 -16.81 1.55
C VAL A 279 12.88 -17.07 0.51
N ALA A 280 14.12 -16.72 0.83
CA ALA A 280 15.27 -16.97 -0.05
C ALA A 280 15.53 -18.46 -0.24
N ALA A 281 15.38 -19.28 0.81
CA ALA A 281 15.52 -20.73 0.73
C ALA A 281 14.43 -21.37 -0.16
N LEU A 282 13.17 -20.88 -0.08
CA LEU A 282 12.10 -21.31 -0.97
C LEU A 282 12.43 -20.97 -2.43
N ALA A 283 12.87 -19.74 -2.67
CA ALA A 283 13.22 -19.27 -4.01
C ALA A 283 14.43 -20.01 -4.62
N ALA A 284 15.39 -20.43 -3.79
CA ALA A 284 16.52 -21.24 -4.19
C ALA A 284 16.19 -22.75 -4.36
N GLY A 285 14.96 -23.17 -4.04
CA GLY A 285 14.57 -24.59 -4.03
C GLY A 285 15.20 -25.41 -2.88
N ALA A 286 15.73 -24.72 -1.85
CA ALA A 286 16.39 -25.33 -0.70
C ALA A 286 15.44 -25.58 0.49
N ALA A 287 14.25 -24.96 0.49
CA ALA A 287 13.18 -25.19 1.46
C ALA A 287 11.86 -25.49 0.78
N ALA A 288 10.99 -26.22 1.47
CA ALA A 288 9.62 -26.47 1.02
C ALA A 288 8.66 -25.45 1.65
N ALA A 289 7.53 -25.22 0.99
CA ALA A 289 6.49 -24.26 1.44
C ALA A 289 6.08 -24.43 2.92
N PRO A 290 5.85 -25.66 3.47
CA PRO A 290 5.49 -25.80 4.89
C PRO A 290 6.54 -25.30 5.88
N GLN A 291 7.81 -25.35 5.51
CA GLN A 291 8.89 -24.82 6.36
C GLN A 291 8.88 -23.29 6.39
N VAL A 292 8.57 -22.68 5.26
CA VAL A 292 8.42 -21.23 5.16
C VAL A 292 7.15 -20.75 5.87
N ALA A 293 6.04 -21.52 5.77
CA ALA A 293 4.83 -21.24 6.53
C ALA A 293 5.12 -21.21 8.04
N GLN A 294 5.84 -22.19 8.55
CA GLN A 294 6.20 -22.21 9.98
C GLN A 294 7.10 -21.02 10.37
N ALA A 295 8.02 -20.61 9.49
CA ALA A 295 8.85 -19.43 9.75
C ALA A 295 8.00 -18.14 9.76
N ALA A 296 7.01 -18.03 8.88
CA ALA A 296 6.09 -16.91 8.82
C ALA A 296 5.19 -16.85 10.07
N GLU A 297 4.64 -17.98 10.52
CA GLU A 297 3.87 -18.06 11.75
C GLU A 297 4.73 -17.69 12.99
N ASN A 298 5.96 -18.15 13.06
CA ASN A 298 6.90 -17.77 14.11
C ASN A 298 7.26 -16.28 14.09
N ALA A 299 7.15 -15.65 12.93
CA ALA A 299 7.35 -14.22 12.73
C ALA A 299 6.09 -13.36 13.00
N GLY A 300 4.98 -13.99 13.43
CA GLY A 300 3.76 -13.30 13.84
C GLY A 300 2.63 -13.27 12.80
N LEU A 301 2.81 -13.92 11.63
CA LEU A 301 1.72 -14.06 10.67
C LEU A 301 0.72 -15.12 11.16
N SER A 302 -0.55 -14.95 10.77
CA SER A 302 -1.54 -16.03 10.92
C SER A 302 -1.24 -17.18 9.94
N THR A 303 -1.83 -18.34 10.13
CA THR A 303 -1.71 -19.46 9.18
C THR A 303 -2.16 -19.04 7.78
N GLU A 304 -3.29 -18.32 7.65
CA GLU A 304 -3.77 -17.80 6.36
C GLU A 304 -2.77 -16.79 5.76
N GLY A 305 -2.24 -15.87 6.58
CA GLY A 305 -1.22 -14.91 6.13
C GLY A 305 0.09 -15.59 5.71
N ALA A 306 0.49 -16.67 6.36
CA ALA A 306 1.66 -17.46 5.98
C ALA A 306 1.44 -18.20 4.63
N GLU A 307 0.25 -18.76 4.41
CA GLU A 307 -0.11 -19.39 3.13
C GLU A 307 -0.14 -18.37 1.99
N GLU A 308 -0.66 -17.18 2.24
CA GLU A 308 -0.71 -16.10 1.26
C GLU A 308 0.68 -15.55 0.94
N LEU A 309 1.52 -15.33 1.95
CA LEU A 309 2.93 -14.97 1.76
C LEU A 309 3.63 -15.95 0.82
N ILE A 310 3.46 -17.26 1.05
CA ILE A 310 4.05 -18.29 0.20
C ILE A 310 3.56 -18.17 -1.23
N LYS A 311 2.26 -17.96 -1.43
CA LYS A 311 1.67 -17.78 -2.77
C LYS A 311 2.26 -16.56 -3.46
N VAL A 312 2.31 -15.42 -2.79
CA VAL A 312 2.93 -14.18 -3.32
C VAL A 312 4.38 -14.41 -3.71
N VAL A 313 5.17 -15.04 -2.84
CA VAL A 313 6.58 -15.36 -3.13
C VAL A 313 6.70 -16.31 -4.33
N GLN A 314 5.86 -17.34 -4.43
CA GLN A 314 5.87 -18.26 -5.57
C GLN A 314 5.49 -17.56 -6.88
N ASP A 315 4.49 -16.69 -6.86
CA ASP A 315 4.08 -15.90 -8.03
C ASP A 315 5.18 -14.95 -8.47
N LEU A 316 5.87 -14.30 -7.54
CA LEU A 316 7.01 -13.44 -7.81
C LEU A 316 8.23 -14.21 -8.34
N ILE A 317 8.50 -15.42 -7.84
CA ILE A 317 9.54 -16.31 -8.38
C ILE A 317 9.18 -16.73 -9.81
N ASN A 318 7.96 -17.20 -10.04
CA ASN A 318 7.50 -17.70 -11.34
C ASN A 318 7.50 -16.61 -12.41
N SER A 319 7.19 -15.38 -12.03
CA SER A 319 7.20 -14.22 -12.93
C SER A 319 8.58 -13.56 -13.09
N GLY A 320 9.59 -13.98 -12.29
CA GLY A 320 10.92 -13.36 -12.29
C GLY A 320 10.98 -11.99 -11.60
N ASN A 321 9.97 -11.64 -10.80
CA ASN A 321 9.82 -10.34 -10.17
C ASN A 321 10.15 -10.33 -8.66
N LEU A 322 10.71 -11.42 -8.11
CA LEU A 322 11.12 -11.44 -6.70
C LEU A 322 12.21 -10.37 -6.46
N PRO A 323 12.03 -9.45 -5.51
CA PRO A 323 12.94 -8.32 -5.28
C PRO A 323 14.20 -8.75 -4.50
N VAL A 324 15.08 -9.55 -5.12
CA VAL A 324 16.21 -10.24 -4.46
C VAL A 324 17.19 -9.26 -3.81
N ASP A 325 17.50 -8.13 -4.46
CA ASP A 325 18.43 -7.14 -3.90
C ASP A 325 17.83 -6.48 -2.66
N GLN A 326 16.56 -6.09 -2.69
CA GLN A 326 15.86 -5.52 -1.53
C GLN A 326 15.70 -6.53 -0.39
N LEU A 327 15.46 -7.81 -0.69
CA LEU A 327 15.47 -8.88 0.33
C LEU A 327 16.83 -8.99 1.03
N LYS A 328 17.92 -8.82 0.28
CA LYS A 328 19.28 -8.82 0.82
C LYS A 328 19.52 -7.63 1.74
N ASP A 329 19.03 -6.45 1.35
CA ASP A 329 19.16 -5.24 2.14
C ASP A 329 18.31 -5.31 3.41
N LEU A 330 17.10 -5.88 3.34
CA LEU A 330 16.28 -6.20 4.51
C LEU A 330 17.00 -7.14 5.48
N ALA A 331 17.61 -8.22 4.96
CA ALA A 331 18.37 -9.17 5.79
C ALA A 331 19.63 -8.58 6.42
N ALA A 332 20.22 -7.56 5.82
CA ALA A 332 21.41 -6.88 6.33
C ALA A 332 21.10 -5.74 7.30
N GLY A 333 19.87 -5.23 7.31
CA GLY A 333 19.42 -4.12 8.14
C GLY A 333 18.55 -4.57 9.31
N ASN A 334 18.13 -3.60 10.12
CA ASN A 334 17.19 -3.78 11.23
C ASN A 334 15.77 -3.42 10.77
N TYR A 335 15.20 -4.25 9.90
CA TYR A 335 13.87 -4.08 9.36
C TYR A 335 12.89 -5.10 9.90
N SER A 336 11.63 -4.70 10.01
CA SER A 336 10.57 -5.53 10.57
C SER A 336 9.99 -6.53 9.56
N VAL A 337 9.28 -7.53 10.06
CA VAL A 337 8.46 -8.42 9.22
C VAL A 337 7.43 -7.62 8.44
N GLY A 338 6.86 -6.56 9.03
CA GLY A 338 5.96 -5.63 8.35
C GLY A 338 6.60 -4.95 7.14
N ASP A 339 7.87 -4.51 7.25
CA ASP A 339 8.61 -3.95 6.10
C ASP A 339 8.76 -4.97 4.96
N LEU A 340 9.02 -6.26 5.29
CA LEU A 340 9.10 -7.34 4.30
C LEU A 340 7.75 -7.56 3.60
N VAL A 341 6.66 -7.57 4.36
CA VAL A 341 5.31 -7.76 3.81
C VAL A 341 4.98 -6.63 2.84
N ILE A 342 5.18 -5.37 3.22
CA ILE A 342 4.94 -4.20 2.36
C ILE A 342 5.81 -4.26 1.10
N LEU A 343 7.08 -4.65 1.22
CA LEU A 343 7.97 -4.82 0.06
C LEU A 343 7.45 -5.86 -0.93
N LEU A 344 6.98 -7.01 -0.44
CA LEU A 344 6.47 -8.09 -1.31
C LEU A 344 5.14 -7.70 -1.97
N ASP A 345 4.26 -7.00 -1.25
CA ASP A 345 3.02 -6.43 -1.80
C ASP A 345 3.30 -5.45 -2.94
N ASN A 346 4.24 -4.53 -2.73
CA ASN A 346 4.66 -3.60 -3.77
C ASN A 346 5.25 -4.31 -4.99
N ALA A 347 6.07 -5.33 -4.78
CA ALA A 347 6.63 -6.12 -5.87
C ALA A 347 5.53 -6.84 -6.67
N GLN A 348 4.50 -7.38 -6.00
CA GLN A 348 3.34 -8.02 -6.62
C GLN A 348 2.51 -7.00 -7.40
N HIS A 349 2.24 -5.83 -6.82
CA HIS A 349 1.51 -4.74 -7.47
C HIS A 349 2.23 -4.27 -8.75
N LEU A 350 3.54 -4.05 -8.68
CA LEU A 350 4.35 -3.67 -9.83
C LEU A 350 4.34 -4.76 -10.93
N ALA A 351 4.45 -6.03 -10.55
CA ALA A 351 4.37 -7.15 -11.49
C ALA A 351 3.02 -7.22 -12.20
N ALA A 352 1.92 -6.93 -11.51
CA ALA A 352 0.57 -6.95 -12.06
C ALA A 352 0.27 -5.75 -12.97
N THR A 353 0.89 -4.59 -12.73
CA THR A 353 0.61 -3.33 -13.43
C THR A 353 1.62 -2.97 -14.51
N SER A 354 2.77 -3.66 -14.58
CA SER A 354 3.76 -3.46 -15.65
C SER A 354 3.31 -4.15 -16.94
N SER A 355 3.30 -3.39 -18.03
CA SER A 355 3.01 -3.91 -19.38
C SER A 355 4.18 -4.68 -20.00
N GLU A 356 5.37 -4.64 -19.39
CA GLU A 356 6.55 -5.38 -19.82
C GLU A 356 6.89 -6.45 -18.78
N PRO A 357 7.11 -7.72 -19.21
CA PRO A 357 7.62 -8.74 -18.28
C PRO A 357 9.00 -8.29 -17.81
N GLN A 358 9.11 -7.96 -16.55
CA GLN A 358 10.38 -7.70 -15.89
C GLN A 358 11.11 -9.04 -15.69
N ASN A 359 11.60 -9.62 -16.77
CA ASN A 359 12.35 -10.87 -16.73
C ASN A 359 13.73 -10.59 -16.10
N GLN A 360 13.75 -10.28 -14.83
CA GLN A 360 14.98 -10.23 -14.05
C GLN A 360 15.42 -11.69 -13.83
N ASN A 361 16.59 -12.03 -14.33
CA ASN A 361 17.22 -13.31 -13.99
C ASN A 361 17.47 -13.32 -12.48
N ILE A 362 16.64 -14.07 -11.75
CA ILE A 362 16.80 -14.25 -10.30
C ILE A 362 18.20 -14.86 -10.07
N ASN A 363 19.04 -14.15 -9.32
CA ASN A 363 20.39 -14.60 -9.03
C ASN A 363 20.35 -15.64 -7.91
N ILE A 364 20.41 -16.92 -8.30
CA ILE A 364 20.35 -18.06 -7.36
C ILE A 364 21.50 -18.02 -6.33
N ASP A 365 22.69 -17.57 -6.69
CA ASP A 365 23.82 -17.49 -5.75
C ASP A 365 23.54 -16.49 -4.61
N GLN A 366 22.88 -15.37 -4.93
CA GLN A 366 22.43 -14.40 -3.93
C GLN A 366 21.34 -15.00 -3.01
N LEU A 367 20.38 -15.75 -3.56
CA LEU A 367 19.35 -16.43 -2.78
C LEU A 367 19.93 -17.49 -1.84
N VAL A 368 20.88 -18.28 -2.33
CA VAL A 368 21.59 -19.27 -1.50
C VAL A 368 22.39 -18.57 -0.38
N ALA A 369 22.97 -17.41 -0.66
CA ALA A 369 23.67 -16.64 0.37
C ALA A 369 22.73 -16.13 1.47
N LEU A 370 21.52 -15.67 1.11
CA LEU A 370 20.47 -15.25 2.07
C LEU A 370 19.92 -16.44 2.87
N ALA A 371 19.76 -17.59 2.23
CA ALA A 371 19.21 -18.80 2.85
C ALA A 371 20.10 -19.44 3.92
N LYS A 372 21.37 -19.05 4.04
CA LYS A 372 22.34 -19.70 4.94
C LYS A 372 21.93 -19.80 6.41
N ASN A 373 21.11 -18.89 6.89
CA ASN A 373 20.62 -18.88 8.27
C ASN A 373 19.37 -19.73 8.47
N PHE A 374 18.79 -20.25 7.38
CA PHE A 374 17.59 -21.09 7.42
C PHE A 374 17.87 -22.56 7.13
N ILE A 375 18.90 -22.86 6.33
CA ILE A 375 19.35 -24.21 5.96
C ILE A 375 20.45 -24.68 6.93
#